data_b636d4423cb4f02e34ec69e842ec76f2
#
_entry.id   b636d4423cb4f02e34ec69e842ec76f2
#
_cell.length_a   1.000
_cell.length_b   1.000
_cell.length_c   1.000
_cell.angle_alpha   90.00
_cell.angle_beta   90.00
_cell.angle_gamma   90.00
#
_symmetry.space_group_name_H-M   'P 1'
#
loop_
_entity.id
_entity.type
_entity.pdbx_description
1 polymer ?
#
loop_
_entity_poly.entity_id
_entity_poly.type
_entity_poly.pdbx_seq_one_letter_code
_entity_poly.pdbx_strand_id
1 'polypeptide(L)'
;MLTLPDFPLPDARGRFGPYGGRYVPETLIPALEELEAAYREAKKDPAFLEELDHYLRQFAGRPTPLYHAKRLSEYWGGAQVFLKREDLLHTGAHKINNTLGQALLARRMGKRRVIAETGAGQHGVSVATVAALFGLECVVYMGEEDVRRQALNVFRMKLLGAEVRPVAAGSRTLKDATNEAIRDWITNVRTTFYILGSVVGPHPYPMMVRDFQSVIGEEVKRQSLELFGRLPDALIAAVGGGSNAIGLFAPFAYLPEGRPKLIGVEAAGEGLSTGRHAASIGAGKRGVLHGSYMYLLYDHDGQITPAHS
;
A
#
# COMPACT_ATOMS: atom_id res chain seq x y z
N MET A 1 -9.10 20.87 -7.36
CA MET A 1 -9.97 19.71 -7.11
C MET A 1 -9.14 18.46 -7.34
N LEU A 2 -9.15 17.51 -6.42
CA LEU A 2 -8.46 16.22 -6.57
C LEU A 2 -9.13 15.44 -7.72
N THR A 3 -8.31 14.82 -8.57
CA THR A 3 -8.77 13.83 -9.54
C THR A 3 -7.91 12.59 -9.36
N LEU A 4 -8.54 11.43 -9.25
CA LEU A 4 -7.80 10.18 -9.32
C LEU A 4 -7.43 9.91 -10.78
N PRO A 5 -6.19 9.55 -11.09
CA PRO A 5 -5.72 9.37 -12.45
C PRO A 5 -6.49 8.27 -13.20
N ASP A 6 -6.63 8.46 -14.50
CA ASP A 6 -7.23 7.46 -15.38
C ASP A 6 -6.14 6.54 -15.96
N PHE A 7 -5.62 5.68 -15.10
CA PHE A 7 -4.62 4.68 -15.47
C PHE A 7 -5.26 3.50 -16.23
N PRO A 8 -4.47 2.74 -16.99
CA PRO A 8 -4.95 1.51 -17.62
C PRO A 8 -5.62 0.58 -16.62
N LEU A 9 -6.80 0.10 -16.99
CA LEU A 9 -7.59 -0.83 -16.20
C LEU A 9 -7.06 -2.26 -16.36
N PRO A 10 -7.29 -3.13 -15.38
CA PRO A 10 -7.05 -4.56 -15.56
C PRO A 10 -8.05 -5.15 -16.56
N ASP A 11 -7.80 -6.37 -17.02
CA ASP A 11 -8.73 -7.14 -17.83
C ASP A 11 -10.01 -7.53 -17.03
N ALA A 12 -10.98 -8.17 -17.68
CA ALA A 12 -12.23 -8.62 -17.04
C ALA A 12 -12.02 -9.62 -15.87
N ARG A 13 -10.85 -10.21 -15.77
CA ARG A 13 -10.47 -11.11 -14.67
C ARG A 13 -9.70 -10.38 -13.55
N GLY A 14 -9.56 -9.06 -13.64
CA GLY A 14 -8.81 -8.25 -12.69
C GLY A 14 -7.29 -8.37 -12.82
N ARG A 15 -6.77 -8.70 -14.02
CA ARG A 15 -5.33 -8.91 -14.25
C ARG A 15 -4.69 -7.75 -14.97
N PHE A 16 -3.46 -7.45 -14.59
CA PHE A 16 -2.53 -6.58 -15.31
C PHE A 16 -1.49 -7.47 -16.01
N GLY A 17 -1.73 -7.80 -17.28
CA GLY A 17 -0.99 -8.84 -17.97
C GLY A 17 -1.18 -10.20 -17.25
N PRO A 18 -0.11 -10.90 -16.87
CA PRO A 18 -0.25 -12.18 -16.16
C PRO A 18 -0.55 -12.03 -14.65
N TYR A 19 -0.40 -10.84 -14.06
CA TYR A 19 -0.43 -10.62 -12.61
C TYR A 19 -1.80 -10.15 -12.11
N GLY A 20 -2.04 -10.28 -10.79
CA GLY A 20 -3.29 -9.88 -10.15
C GLY A 20 -4.35 -10.97 -10.19
N GLY A 21 -5.59 -10.62 -10.51
CA GLY A 21 -6.73 -11.52 -10.56
C GLY A 21 -7.46 -11.67 -9.22
N ARG A 22 -8.38 -12.65 -9.15
CA ARG A 22 -9.20 -12.97 -7.97
C ARG A 22 -9.05 -14.45 -7.62
N TYR A 23 -8.00 -14.80 -6.91
CA TYR A 23 -7.73 -16.17 -6.47
C TYR A 23 -8.19 -16.35 -5.01
N VAL A 24 -9.49 -16.27 -4.82
CA VAL A 24 -10.16 -16.32 -3.51
C VAL A 24 -11.26 -17.38 -3.51
N PRO A 25 -11.74 -17.81 -2.32
CA PRO A 25 -12.95 -18.63 -2.23
C PRO A 25 -14.14 -17.94 -2.90
N GLU A 26 -15.02 -18.71 -3.52
CA GLU A 26 -16.21 -18.22 -4.22
C GLU A 26 -17.09 -17.31 -3.33
N THR A 27 -17.12 -17.58 -2.03
CA THR A 27 -17.85 -16.79 -1.04
C THR A 27 -17.41 -15.34 -0.94
N LEU A 28 -16.17 -15.01 -1.36
CA LEU A 28 -15.66 -13.63 -1.39
C LEU A 28 -15.92 -12.89 -2.71
N ILE A 29 -16.27 -13.59 -3.78
CA ILE A 29 -16.47 -12.95 -5.09
C ILE A 29 -17.52 -11.85 -5.04
N PRO A 30 -18.72 -12.05 -4.46
CA PRO A 30 -19.73 -10.99 -4.37
C PRO A 30 -19.23 -9.75 -3.61
N ALA A 31 -18.43 -9.93 -2.55
CA ALA A 31 -17.88 -8.82 -1.78
C ALA A 31 -16.84 -8.02 -2.57
N LEU A 32 -16.03 -8.70 -3.38
CA LEU A 32 -15.08 -8.04 -4.27
C LEU A 32 -15.76 -7.29 -5.41
N GLU A 33 -16.88 -7.80 -5.91
CA GLU A 33 -17.71 -7.13 -6.93
C GLU A 33 -18.42 -5.91 -6.34
N GLU A 34 -18.99 -6.02 -5.12
CA GLU A 34 -19.53 -4.89 -4.37
C GLU A 34 -18.46 -3.79 -4.19
N LEU A 35 -17.26 -4.18 -3.76
CA LEU A 35 -16.13 -3.28 -3.56
C LEU A 35 -15.71 -2.59 -4.85
N GLU A 36 -15.57 -3.35 -5.95
CA GLU A 36 -15.19 -2.79 -7.24
C GLU A 36 -16.22 -1.79 -7.76
N ALA A 37 -17.51 -2.14 -7.67
CA ALA A 37 -18.60 -1.24 -8.08
C ALA A 37 -18.60 0.05 -7.25
N ALA A 38 -18.55 -0.06 -5.93
CA ALA A 38 -18.49 1.09 -5.02
C ALA A 38 -17.26 1.99 -5.30
N TYR A 39 -16.10 1.39 -5.57
CA TYR A 39 -14.89 2.15 -5.90
C TYR A 39 -15.01 2.86 -7.25
N ARG A 40 -15.54 2.20 -8.28
CA ARG A 40 -15.75 2.80 -9.61
C ARG A 40 -16.71 4.00 -9.57
N GLU A 41 -17.73 3.94 -8.73
CA GLU A 41 -18.63 5.06 -8.49
C GLU A 41 -17.93 6.18 -7.71
N ALA A 42 -17.27 5.85 -6.59
CA ALA A 42 -16.57 6.82 -5.77
C ALA A 42 -15.49 7.60 -6.55
N LYS A 43 -14.75 6.92 -7.42
CA LYS A 43 -13.71 7.52 -8.26
C LYS A 43 -14.26 8.63 -9.18
N LYS A 44 -15.53 8.59 -9.52
CA LYS A 44 -16.20 9.57 -10.41
C LYS A 44 -17.04 10.59 -9.65
N ASP A 45 -17.26 10.38 -8.35
CA ASP A 45 -18.11 11.25 -7.54
C ASP A 45 -17.32 12.47 -7.01
N PRO A 46 -17.66 13.70 -7.45
CA PRO A 46 -16.99 14.91 -6.97
C PRO A 46 -17.02 15.07 -5.45
N ALA A 47 -18.12 14.66 -4.79
CA ALA A 47 -18.23 14.78 -3.34
C ALA A 47 -17.23 13.86 -2.61
N PHE A 48 -17.05 12.63 -3.09
CA PHE A 48 -16.03 11.71 -2.54
C PHE A 48 -14.61 12.26 -2.75
N LEU A 49 -14.32 12.77 -3.94
CA LEU A 49 -13.00 13.31 -4.28
C LEU A 49 -12.68 14.59 -3.49
N GLU A 50 -13.67 15.45 -3.24
CA GLU A 50 -13.53 16.65 -2.42
C GLU A 50 -13.28 16.28 -0.95
N GLU A 51 -14.03 15.33 -0.40
CA GLU A 51 -13.84 14.83 0.96
C GLU A 51 -12.44 14.20 1.12
N LEU A 52 -11.99 13.40 0.15
CA LEU A 52 -10.66 12.80 0.16
C LEU A 52 -9.57 13.88 0.08
N ASP A 53 -9.70 14.88 -0.81
CA ASP A 53 -8.75 16.01 -0.92
C ASP A 53 -8.67 16.79 0.39
N HIS A 54 -9.83 17.04 1.03
CA HIS A 54 -9.89 17.68 2.33
C HIS A 54 -9.05 16.93 3.37
N TYR A 55 -9.25 15.63 3.54
CA TYR A 55 -8.48 14.86 4.53
C TYR A 55 -7.01 14.69 4.16
N LEU A 56 -6.68 14.57 2.88
CA LEU A 56 -5.29 14.53 2.44
C LEU A 56 -4.56 15.84 2.79
N ARG A 57 -5.21 17.00 2.66
CA ARG A 57 -4.62 18.29 2.95
C ARG A 57 -4.66 18.63 4.43
N GLN A 58 -5.82 18.56 5.06
CA GLN A 58 -6.03 19.08 6.40
C GLN A 58 -5.63 18.09 7.50
N PHE A 59 -5.66 16.78 7.22
CA PHE A 59 -5.35 15.76 8.21
C PHE A 59 -4.03 15.05 7.93
N ALA A 60 -3.79 14.63 6.69
CA ALA A 60 -2.54 13.94 6.35
C ALA A 60 -1.35 14.88 6.16
N GLY A 61 -1.57 16.16 5.83
CA GLY A 61 -0.50 17.17 5.68
C GLY A 61 0.09 17.25 4.28
N ARG A 62 -0.70 16.92 3.23
CA ARG A 62 -0.26 17.08 1.84
C ARG A 62 -0.41 18.52 1.34
N PRO A 63 0.39 18.94 0.34
CA PRO A 63 1.46 18.19 -0.33
C PRO A 63 2.71 18.07 0.53
N THR A 64 3.42 16.92 0.42
CA THR A 64 4.71 16.79 1.07
C THR A 64 5.81 17.49 0.28
N PRO A 65 6.87 18.00 0.94
CA PRO A 65 7.96 18.67 0.24
C PRO A 65 8.75 17.75 -0.69
N LEU A 66 9.24 18.30 -1.79
CA LEU A 66 10.34 17.72 -2.56
C LEU A 66 11.64 18.42 -2.09
N TYR A 67 12.34 17.77 -1.13
CA TYR A 67 13.47 18.34 -0.41
C TYR A 67 14.80 18.08 -1.12
N HIS A 68 15.57 19.14 -1.43
CA HIS A 68 16.91 19.01 -1.98
C HIS A 68 17.90 18.53 -0.90
N ALA A 69 18.38 17.31 -1.02
CA ALA A 69 19.39 16.73 -0.14
C ALA A 69 20.81 17.17 -0.55
N LYS A 70 21.09 18.48 -0.36
CA LYS A 70 22.30 19.14 -0.84
C LYS A 70 23.60 18.41 -0.43
N ARG A 71 23.73 18.09 0.87
CA ARG A 71 24.92 17.40 1.39
C ARG A 71 25.12 16.00 0.76
N LEU A 72 24.02 15.29 0.49
CA LEU A 72 24.07 13.97 -0.15
C LEU A 72 24.46 14.10 -1.63
N SER A 73 23.94 15.12 -2.32
CA SER A 73 24.32 15.45 -3.70
C SER A 73 25.81 15.80 -3.80
N GLU A 74 26.30 16.60 -2.88
CA GLU A 74 27.73 16.97 -2.80
C GLU A 74 28.62 15.74 -2.49
N TYR A 75 28.20 14.90 -1.53
CA TYR A 75 28.94 13.70 -1.13
C TYR A 75 29.11 12.70 -2.28
N TRP A 76 28.07 12.52 -3.10
CA TRP A 76 28.14 11.62 -4.25
C TRP A 76 28.77 12.25 -5.50
N GLY A 77 28.89 13.57 -5.56
CA GLY A 77 29.61 14.29 -6.62
C GLY A 77 29.02 14.17 -8.02
N GLY A 78 27.76 13.79 -8.15
CA GLY A 78 27.13 13.53 -9.45
C GLY A 78 25.70 14.07 -9.54
N ALA A 79 24.74 13.24 -9.24
CA ALA A 79 23.34 13.58 -9.36
C ALA A 79 22.86 14.56 -8.28
N GLN A 80 21.96 15.47 -8.64
CA GLN A 80 21.20 16.26 -7.67
C GLN A 80 20.11 15.38 -7.06
N VAL A 81 20.17 15.16 -5.75
CA VAL A 81 19.28 14.25 -5.01
C VAL A 81 18.16 15.03 -4.35
N PHE A 82 16.93 14.65 -4.66
CA PHE A 82 15.71 15.19 -4.04
C PHE A 82 14.96 14.08 -3.34
N LEU A 83 14.47 14.36 -2.13
CA LEU A 83 13.68 13.44 -1.32
C LEU A 83 12.22 13.88 -1.33
N LYS A 84 11.32 13.01 -1.78
CA LYS A 84 9.88 13.18 -1.58
C LYS A 84 9.55 12.74 -0.15
N ARG A 85 9.25 13.72 0.71
CA ARG A 85 9.22 13.57 2.17
C ARG A 85 7.89 12.99 2.68
N GLU A 86 7.58 11.75 2.29
CA GLU A 86 6.38 11.05 2.77
C GLU A 86 6.44 10.68 4.27
N ASP A 87 7.60 10.77 4.88
CA ASP A 87 7.83 10.66 6.33
C ASP A 87 7.24 11.84 7.14
N LEU A 88 6.96 12.96 6.50
CA LEU A 88 6.33 14.14 7.14
C LEU A 88 4.80 14.06 7.18
N LEU A 89 4.20 13.07 6.55
CA LEU A 89 2.77 12.85 6.66
C LEU A 89 2.37 12.44 8.08
N HIS A 90 1.15 12.75 8.44
CA HIS A 90 0.54 12.21 9.66
C HIS A 90 0.65 10.68 9.64
N THR A 91 1.02 10.07 10.77
CA THR A 91 1.44 8.69 10.98
C THR A 91 2.91 8.37 10.61
N GLY A 92 3.62 9.24 9.89
CA GLY A 92 5.05 9.13 9.60
C GLY A 92 5.39 8.31 8.35
N ALA A 93 4.41 8.02 7.48
CA ALA A 93 4.63 7.29 6.22
C ALA A 93 3.49 7.50 5.21
N HIS A 94 3.74 7.11 3.96
CA HIS A 94 2.80 7.17 2.83
C HIS A 94 1.49 6.38 3.04
N LYS A 95 1.41 5.50 4.03
CA LYS A 95 0.25 4.61 4.22
C LYS A 95 -1.06 5.37 4.39
N ILE A 96 -1.03 6.55 4.99
CA ILE A 96 -2.21 7.37 5.25
C ILE A 96 -2.98 7.75 3.97
N ASN A 97 -2.29 7.91 2.84
CA ASN A 97 -2.93 8.24 1.56
C ASN A 97 -3.96 7.18 1.16
N ASN A 98 -3.54 5.92 1.21
CA ASN A 98 -4.38 4.78 0.86
C ASN A 98 -5.44 4.50 1.94
N THR A 99 -5.08 4.56 3.22
CA THR A 99 -6.03 4.24 4.30
C THR A 99 -7.15 5.25 4.42
N LEU A 100 -6.91 6.54 4.14
CA LEU A 100 -7.97 7.55 4.04
C LEU A 100 -8.95 7.21 2.91
N GLY A 101 -8.45 6.92 1.71
CA GLY A 101 -9.30 6.56 0.58
C GLY A 101 -10.14 5.31 0.83
N GLN A 102 -9.54 4.25 1.38
CA GLN A 102 -10.26 3.02 1.70
C GLN A 102 -11.23 3.18 2.87
N ALA A 103 -10.90 3.96 3.91
CA ALA A 103 -11.81 4.20 5.03
C ALA A 103 -13.02 5.04 4.64
N LEU A 104 -12.84 6.05 3.79
CA LEU A 104 -13.95 6.81 3.21
C LEU A 104 -14.86 5.91 2.36
N LEU A 105 -14.27 5.02 1.56
CA LEU A 105 -15.02 4.05 0.79
C LEU A 105 -15.79 3.08 1.70
N ALA A 106 -15.18 2.58 2.77
CA ALA A 106 -15.83 1.71 3.75
C ALA A 106 -17.05 2.39 4.39
N ARG A 107 -16.94 3.67 4.76
CA ARG A 107 -18.09 4.47 5.26
C ARG A 107 -19.19 4.60 4.23
N ARG A 108 -18.84 4.91 2.97
CA ARG A 108 -19.80 5.01 1.87
C ARG A 108 -20.55 3.69 1.63
N MET A 109 -19.87 2.55 1.80
CA MET A 109 -20.46 1.22 1.73
C MET A 109 -21.25 0.83 3.00
N GLY A 110 -21.37 1.70 3.99
CA GLY A 110 -22.09 1.44 5.25
C GLY A 110 -21.39 0.43 6.17
N LYS A 111 -20.11 0.14 5.94
CA LYS A 111 -19.35 -0.76 6.81
C LYS A 111 -18.99 -0.02 8.12
N ARG A 112 -19.17 -0.69 9.25
CA ARG A 112 -18.95 -0.10 10.59
C ARG A 112 -17.64 -0.57 11.23
N ARG A 113 -17.07 -1.63 10.71
CA ARG A 113 -15.84 -2.26 11.19
C ARG A 113 -14.81 -2.32 10.07
N VAL A 114 -13.57 -2.02 10.42
CA VAL A 114 -12.43 -2.20 9.52
C VAL A 114 -11.43 -3.17 10.13
N ILE A 115 -10.80 -3.97 9.28
CA ILE A 115 -9.69 -4.84 9.66
C ILE A 115 -8.49 -4.58 8.78
N ALA A 116 -7.31 -4.91 9.30
CA ALA A 116 -6.06 -4.83 8.57
C ALA A 116 -5.06 -5.88 9.06
N GLU A 117 -4.12 -6.22 8.21
CA GLU A 117 -2.88 -6.89 8.57
C GLU A 117 -1.76 -5.87 8.76
N THR A 118 -0.74 -6.20 9.53
CA THR A 118 0.47 -5.40 9.59
C THR A 118 1.69 -6.24 10.01
N GLY A 119 2.86 -5.93 9.44
CA GLY A 119 4.16 -6.49 9.86
C GLY A 119 4.96 -5.45 10.65
N ALA A 120 5.59 -4.49 9.97
CA ALA A 120 6.35 -3.39 10.61
C ALA A 120 5.48 -2.42 11.44
N GLY A 121 4.16 -2.54 11.40
CA GLY A 121 3.23 -1.75 12.20
C GLY A 121 2.74 -0.45 11.56
N GLN A 122 3.40 0.07 10.54
CA GLN A 122 3.03 1.36 9.92
C GLN A 122 1.65 1.34 9.28
N HIS A 123 1.29 0.25 8.61
CA HIS A 123 -0.05 0.11 8.04
C HIS A 123 -1.11 0.03 9.14
N GLY A 124 -0.88 -0.79 10.16
CA GLY A 124 -1.78 -0.92 11.30
C GLY A 124 -2.02 0.41 12.03
N VAL A 125 -0.97 1.19 12.27
CA VAL A 125 -1.07 2.53 12.87
C VAL A 125 -1.91 3.45 11.97
N SER A 126 -1.68 3.41 10.65
CA SER A 126 -2.45 4.23 9.70
C SER A 126 -3.93 3.84 9.68
N VAL A 127 -4.25 2.53 9.71
CA VAL A 127 -5.64 2.05 9.78
C VAL A 127 -6.30 2.43 11.10
N ALA A 128 -5.61 2.24 12.23
CA ALA A 128 -6.11 2.66 13.54
C ALA A 128 -6.39 4.17 13.59
N THR A 129 -5.52 4.97 12.96
CA THR A 129 -5.68 6.44 12.87
C THR A 129 -6.94 6.83 12.11
N VAL A 130 -7.16 6.27 10.91
CA VAL A 130 -8.37 6.62 10.13
C VAL A 130 -9.64 6.01 10.73
N ALA A 131 -9.54 4.87 11.40
CA ALA A 131 -10.66 4.28 12.13
C ALA A 131 -11.09 5.18 13.30
N ALA A 132 -10.13 5.68 14.08
CA ALA A 132 -10.41 6.66 15.15
C ALA A 132 -11.00 7.96 14.59
N LEU A 133 -10.46 8.47 13.48
CA LEU A 133 -10.97 9.67 12.80
C LEU A 133 -12.43 9.54 12.38
N PHE A 134 -12.83 8.36 11.88
CA PHE A 134 -14.16 8.13 11.32
C PHE A 134 -15.12 7.38 12.24
N GLY A 135 -14.72 7.07 13.48
CA GLY A 135 -15.55 6.35 14.45
C GLY A 135 -15.85 4.89 14.02
N LEU A 136 -14.89 4.23 13.38
CA LEU A 136 -15.00 2.84 12.94
C LEU A 136 -14.39 1.90 13.98
N GLU A 137 -15.02 0.75 14.20
CA GLU A 137 -14.40 -0.35 14.95
C GLU A 137 -13.18 -0.85 14.17
N CYS A 138 -12.06 -1.06 14.85
CA CYS A 138 -10.79 -1.42 14.21
C CYS A 138 -10.13 -2.64 14.85
N VAL A 139 -9.84 -3.66 14.02
CA VAL A 139 -9.04 -4.81 14.44
C VAL A 139 -7.82 -4.94 13.52
N VAL A 140 -6.64 -5.03 14.12
CA VAL A 140 -5.38 -5.20 13.40
C VAL A 140 -4.75 -6.53 13.75
N TYR A 141 -4.56 -7.38 12.73
CA TYR A 141 -3.85 -8.65 12.84
C TYR A 141 -2.36 -8.42 12.67
N MET A 142 -1.57 -8.97 13.59
CA MET A 142 -0.12 -8.81 13.57
C MET A 142 0.56 -10.08 14.07
N GLY A 143 1.57 -10.57 13.36
CA GLY A 143 2.32 -11.74 13.80
C GLY A 143 2.95 -11.51 15.17
N GLU A 144 2.95 -12.54 16.02
CA GLU A 144 3.44 -12.43 17.41
C GLU A 144 4.91 -11.95 17.48
N GLU A 145 5.75 -12.38 16.53
CA GLU A 145 7.12 -11.90 16.41
C GLU A 145 7.19 -10.41 16.05
N ASP A 146 6.31 -9.97 15.17
CA ASP A 146 6.22 -8.56 14.78
C ASP A 146 5.66 -7.70 15.91
N VAL A 147 4.68 -8.20 16.68
CA VAL A 147 4.17 -7.54 17.91
C VAL A 147 5.31 -7.25 18.89
N ARG A 148 6.19 -8.23 19.09
CA ARG A 148 7.34 -8.06 19.99
C ARG A 148 8.35 -7.04 19.45
N ARG A 149 8.68 -7.12 18.17
CA ARG A 149 9.66 -6.22 17.51
C ARG A 149 9.17 -4.79 17.41
N GLN A 150 7.87 -4.59 17.24
CA GLN A 150 7.22 -3.31 16.95
C GLN A 150 6.30 -2.82 18.07
N ALA A 151 6.71 -3.06 19.34
CA ALA A 151 5.92 -2.74 20.52
C ALA A 151 5.44 -1.28 20.57
N LEU A 152 6.23 -0.32 20.07
CA LEU A 152 5.83 1.08 19.99
C LEU A 152 4.65 1.30 19.04
N ASN A 153 4.64 0.64 17.88
CA ASN A 153 3.52 0.74 16.95
C ASN A 153 2.27 0.04 17.50
N VAL A 154 2.44 -1.08 18.21
CA VAL A 154 1.34 -1.74 18.93
C VAL A 154 0.73 -0.81 19.98
N PHE A 155 1.56 -0.12 20.75
CA PHE A 155 1.09 0.89 21.71
C PHE A 155 0.29 2.00 21.03
N ARG A 156 0.80 2.54 19.91
CA ARG A 156 0.10 3.59 19.13
C ARG A 156 -1.26 3.12 18.64
N MET A 157 -1.36 1.91 18.09
CA MET A 157 -2.63 1.34 17.63
C MET A 157 -3.64 1.20 18.78
N LYS A 158 -3.21 0.69 19.93
CA LYS A 158 -4.07 0.56 21.13
C LYS A 158 -4.51 1.92 21.68
N LEU A 159 -3.61 2.91 21.70
CA LEU A 159 -3.93 4.28 22.10
C LEU A 159 -5.03 4.92 21.22
N LEU A 160 -5.06 4.56 19.94
CA LEU A 160 -6.08 4.98 18.97
C LEU A 160 -7.38 4.16 19.05
N GLY A 161 -7.48 3.23 19.99
CA GLY A 161 -8.67 2.42 20.22
C GLY A 161 -8.77 1.16 19.35
N ALA A 162 -7.74 0.82 18.59
CA ALA A 162 -7.74 -0.42 17.80
C ALA A 162 -7.42 -1.64 18.68
N GLU A 163 -8.12 -2.74 18.41
CA GLU A 163 -7.77 -4.06 18.93
C GLU A 163 -6.61 -4.62 18.11
N VAL A 164 -5.49 -4.97 18.74
CA VAL A 164 -4.38 -5.66 18.08
C VAL A 164 -4.45 -7.14 18.45
N ARG A 165 -4.65 -8.01 17.45
CA ARG A 165 -4.72 -9.46 17.59
C ARG A 165 -3.41 -10.13 17.18
N PRO A 166 -2.63 -10.65 18.16
CA PRO A 166 -1.43 -11.41 17.83
C PRO A 166 -1.76 -12.72 17.11
N VAL A 167 -0.97 -13.06 16.11
CA VAL A 167 -1.10 -14.32 15.35
C VAL A 167 0.09 -15.19 15.68
N ALA A 168 -0.16 -16.31 16.39
CA ALA A 168 0.85 -17.28 16.83
C ALA A 168 1.08 -18.42 15.83
N ALA A 169 0.28 -18.52 14.76
CA ALA A 169 0.38 -19.56 13.75
C ALA A 169 1.54 -19.33 12.76
N GLY A 170 2.04 -20.39 12.17
CA GLY A 170 3.02 -20.38 11.10
C GLY A 170 4.34 -19.68 11.45
N SER A 171 4.80 -18.77 10.61
CA SER A 171 6.02 -17.98 10.83
C SER A 171 5.83 -16.86 11.87
N ARG A 172 4.63 -16.63 12.34
CA ARG A 172 4.25 -15.57 13.29
C ARG A 172 4.61 -14.16 12.80
N THR A 173 4.52 -13.96 11.48
CA THR A 173 4.84 -12.69 10.79
C THR A 173 3.69 -12.24 9.89
N LEU A 174 3.93 -11.20 9.09
CA LEU A 174 2.95 -10.58 8.18
C LEU A 174 2.16 -11.58 7.33
N LYS A 175 2.79 -12.65 6.81
CA LYS A 175 2.11 -13.65 5.98
C LYS A 175 0.93 -14.30 6.72
N ASP A 176 1.16 -14.68 7.96
CA ASP A 176 0.14 -15.35 8.78
C ASP A 176 -0.91 -14.36 9.31
N ALA A 177 -0.49 -13.13 9.62
CA ALA A 177 -1.41 -12.04 9.94
C ALA A 177 -2.39 -11.77 8.79
N THR A 178 -1.91 -11.78 7.55
CA THR A 178 -2.76 -11.63 6.35
C THR A 178 -3.76 -12.80 6.23
N ASN A 179 -3.33 -14.02 6.48
CA ASN A 179 -4.22 -15.19 6.45
C ASN A 179 -5.36 -15.05 7.47
N GLU A 180 -5.07 -14.62 8.70
CA GLU A 180 -6.09 -14.43 9.73
C GLU A 180 -7.02 -13.26 9.40
N ALA A 181 -6.50 -12.15 8.87
CA ALA A 181 -7.33 -11.04 8.41
C ALA A 181 -8.30 -11.48 7.31
N ILE A 182 -7.86 -12.30 6.35
CA ILE A 182 -8.72 -12.84 5.29
C ILE A 182 -9.79 -13.75 5.88
N ARG A 183 -9.47 -14.61 6.86
CA ARG A 183 -10.47 -15.48 7.54
C ARG A 183 -11.53 -14.67 8.26
N ASP A 184 -11.13 -13.65 9.01
CA ASP A 184 -12.07 -12.74 9.66
C ASP A 184 -12.95 -12.03 8.61
N TRP A 185 -12.35 -11.55 7.53
CA TRP A 185 -13.10 -10.86 6.46
C TRP A 185 -14.17 -11.76 5.84
N ILE A 186 -13.82 -13.02 5.49
CA ILE A 186 -14.78 -13.99 4.95
C ILE A 186 -15.96 -14.20 5.90
N THR A 187 -15.69 -14.30 7.20
CA THR A 187 -16.69 -14.54 8.22
C THR A 187 -17.62 -13.35 8.43
N ASN A 188 -17.09 -12.12 8.35
CA ASN A 188 -17.77 -10.89 8.72
C ASN A 188 -17.98 -9.92 7.56
N VAL A 189 -17.95 -10.37 6.33
CA VAL A 189 -17.88 -9.56 5.11
C VAL A 189 -19.01 -8.52 4.98
N ARG A 190 -20.19 -8.80 5.54
CA ARG A 190 -21.34 -7.90 5.45
C ARG A 190 -21.13 -6.58 6.20
N THR A 191 -20.45 -6.62 7.34
CA THR A 191 -20.27 -5.46 8.24
C THR A 191 -18.85 -4.93 8.25
N THR A 192 -17.91 -5.69 7.69
CA THR A 192 -16.47 -5.45 7.81
C THR A 192 -15.85 -5.12 6.45
N PHE A 193 -15.02 -4.09 6.43
CA PHE A 193 -14.17 -3.74 5.30
C PHE A 193 -12.72 -4.11 5.61
N TYR A 194 -12.07 -4.79 4.70
CA TYR A 194 -10.64 -5.08 4.81
C TYR A 194 -9.85 -3.95 4.17
N ILE A 195 -9.13 -3.16 4.98
CA ILE A 195 -8.23 -2.10 4.49
C ILE A 195 -6.87 -2.72 4.19
N LEU A 196 -6.58 -2.95 2.93
CA LEU A 196 -5.36 -3.60 2.49
C LEU A 196 -4.24 -2.59 2.25
N GLY A 197 -3.06 -2.86 2.81
CA GLY A 197 -1.99 -1.87 2.96
C GLY A 197 -1.03 -1.75 1.78
N SER A 198 -1.12 -2.61 0.78
CA SER A 198 -0.17 -2.61 -0.33
C SER A 198 -0.78 -3.05 -1.66
N VAL A 199 0.04 -3.12 -2.73
CA VAL A 199 -0.38 -3.49 -4.09
C VAL A 199 -0.41 -5.01 -4.21
N VAL A 200 -1.10 -5.63 -3.28
CA VAL A 200 -1.26 -7.09 -3.15
C VAL A 200 -2.74 -7.42 -2.93
N GLY A 201 -3.07 -8.69 -2.87
CA GLY A 201 -4.44 -9.13 -2.66
C GLY A 201 -5.28 -9.20 -3.94
N PRO A 202 -6.53 -9.67 -3.83
CA PRO A 202 -7.39 -9.86 -4.99
C PRO A 202 -7.81 -8.51 -5.60
N HIS A 203 -8.06 -8.51 -6.91
CA HIS A 203 -8.72 -7.36 -7.54
C HIS A 203 -10.05 -7.05 -6.83
N PRO A 204 -10.38 -5.76 -6.50
CA PRO A 204 -9.79 -4.52 -7.03
C PRO A 204 -8.66 -3.88 -6.19
N TYR A 205 -8.19 -4.49 -5.11
CA TYR A 205 -7.24 -3.86 -4.19
C TYR A 205 -5.98 -3.30 -4.86
N PRO A 206 -5.25 -4.02 -5.74
CA PRO A 206 -4.06 -3.46 -6.38
C PRO A 206 -4.33 -2.17 -7.16
N MET A 207 -5.48 -2.11 -7.85
CA MET A 207 -5.92 -0.92 -8.58
C MET A 207 -6.22 0.25 -7.62
N MET A 208 -6.99 0.00 -6.57
CA MET A 208 -7.37 1.01 -5.58
C MET A 208 -6.13 1.60 -4.87
N VAL A 209 -5.23 0.72 -4.42
CA VAL A 209 -4.00 1.14 -3.74
C VAL A 209 -3.11 1.96 -4.66
N ARG A 210 -2.93 1.55 -5.92
CA ARG A 210 -2.21 2.33 -6.93
C ARG A 210 -2.80 3.74 -7.05
N ASP A 211 -4.11 3.82 -7.25
CA ASP A 211 -4.78 5.08 -7.53
C ASP A 211 -4.71 6.04 -6.31
N PHE A 212 -4.97 5.55 -5.08
CA PHE A 212 -4.84 6.38 -3.88
C PHE A 212 -3.40 6.79 -3.55
N GLN A 213 -2.42 5.97 -3.89
CA GLN A 213 -1.00 6.30 -3.67
C GLN A 213 -0.42 7.18 -4.79
N SER A 214 -1.06 7.26 -5.95
CA SER A 214 -0.54 8.02 -7.10
C SER A 214 -0.38 9.52 -6.84
N VAL A 215 -1.02 10.05 -5.82
CA VAL A 215 -0.83 11.42 -5.34
C VAL A 215 0.65 11.76 -5.09
N ILE A 216 1.46 10.77 -4.72
CA ILE A 216 2.91 10.91 -4.52
C ILE A 216 3.57 11.35 -5.83
N GLY A 217 3.36 10.60 -6.90
CA GLY A 217 3.98 10.86 -8.21
C GLY A 217 3.39 12.09 -8.90
N GLU A 218 2.08 12.34 -8.76
CA GLU A 218 1.45 13.56 -9.28
C GLU A 218 2.04 14.81 -8.64
N GLU A 219 2.28 14.80 -7.33
CA GLU A 219 2.96 15.90 -6.66
C GLU A 219 4.42 16.04 -7.13
N VAL A 220 5.17 14.93 -7.26
CA VAL A 220 6.55 14.97 -7.76
C VAL A 220 6.60 15.56 -9.16
N LYS A 221 5.68 15.15 -10.05
CA LYS A 221 5.59 15.68 -11.40
C LYS A 221 5.39 17.21 -11.40
N ARG A 222 4.40 17.69 -10.66
CA ARG A 222 4.12 19.13 -10.53
C ARG A 222 5.28 19.87 -9.90
N GLN A 223 5.76 19.43 -8.74
CA GLN A 223 6.85 20.08 -8.00
C GLN A 223 8.16 20.12 -8.79
N SER A 224 8.46 19.08 -9.58
CA SER A 224 9.65 19.08 -10.45
C SER A 224 9.55 20.10 -11.56
N LEU A 225 8.38 20.23 -12.19
CA LEU A 225 8.15 21.26 -13.21
C LEU A 225 8.22 22.67 -12.63
N GLU A 226 7.67 22.88 -11.43
CA GLU A 226 7.73 24.16 -10.72
C GLU A 226 9.17 24.54 -10.32
N LEU A 227 9.97 23.59 -9.84
CA LEU A 227 11.32 23.83 -9.33
C LEU A 227 12.39 23.85 -10.41
N PHE A 228 12.26 23.03 -11.46
CA PHE A 228 13.34 22.80 -12.45
C PHE A 228 12.90 23.04 -13.88
N GLY A 229 11.61 23.28 -14.17
CA GLY A 229 11.08 23.35 -15.52
C GLY A 229 11.08 22.04 -16.29
N ARG A 230 11.43 20.90 -15.65
CA ARG A 230 11.53 19.59 -16.28
C ARG A 230 11.23 18.44 -15.29
N LEU A 231 10.98 17.26 -15.81
CA LEU A 231 10.87 16.04 -15.01
C LEU A 231 12.27 15.57 -14.52
N PRO A 232 12.34 14.80 -13.42
CA PRO A 232 13.58 14.19 -12.96
C PRO A 232 14.11 13.18 -13.98
N ASP A 233 15.43 12.96 -14.00
CA ASP A 233 16.07 11.96 -14.88
C ASP A 233 15.77 10.53 -14.40
N ALA A 234 15.66 10.35 -13.08
CA ALA A 234 15.36 9.06 -12.46
C ALA A 234 14.47 9.21 -11.22
N LEU A 235 13.62 8.23 -11.00
CA LEU A 235 12.83 8.04 -9.78
C LEU A 235 13.26 6.73 -9.13
N ILE A 236 13.58 6.79 -7.84
CA ILE A 236 14.06 5.63 -7.07
C ILE A 236 13.12 5.42 -5.89
N ALA A 237 12.65 4.20 -5.72
CA ALA A 237 11.79 3.83 -4.59
C ALA A 237 12.12 2.44 -4.05
N ALA A 238 12.02 2.29 -2.73
CA ALA A 238 12.06 0.98 -2.11
C ALA A 238 10.82 0.15 -2.51
N VAL A 239 11.01 -1.15 -2.71
CA VAL A 239 9.94 -2.07 -3.04
C VAL A 239 9.84 -3.15 -1.96
N GLY A 240 8.77 -3.05 -1.15
CA GLY A 240 8.31 -4.14 -0.30
C GLY A 240 7.06 -4.75 -0.93
N GLY A 241 5.86 -4.47 -0.37
CA GLY A 241 4.59 -4.80 -1.03
C GLY A 241 4.24 -3.89 -2.23
N GLY A 242 5.06 -2.90 -2.58
CA GLY A 242 4.98 -2.10 -3.79
C GLY A 242 4.17 -0.81 -3.70
N SER A 243 3.47 -0.52 -2.59
CA SER A 243 2.58 0.66 -2.51
C SER A 243 3.30 2.01 -2.65
N ASN A 244 4.47 2.14 -2.03
CA ASN A 244 5.33 3.32 -2.16
C ASN A 244 5.81 3.50 -3.60
N ALA A 245 6.37 2.44 -4.18
CA ALA A 245 6.93 2.48 -5.53
C ALA A 245 5.85 2.76 -6.58
N ILE A 246 4.70 2.06 -6.54
CA ILE A 246 3.63 2.28 -7.52
C ILE A 246 3.05 3.69 -7.40
N GLY A 247 2.92 4.21 -6.18
CA GLY A 247 2.44 5.57 -5.95
C GLY A 247 3.34 6.62 -6.58
N LEU A 248 4.67 6.43 -6.51
CA LEU A 248 5.63 7.31 -7.17
C LEU A 248 5.67 7.07 -8.68
N PHE A 249 5.67 5.82 -9.14
CA PHE A 249 5.97 5.46 -10.53
C PHE A 249 4.78 5.54 -11.47
N ALA A 250 3.57 5.23 -11.01
CA ALA A 250 2.40 5.12 -11.90
C ALA A 250 2.15 6.37 -12.73
N PRO A 251 2.20 7.61 -12.19
CA PRO A 251 2.00 8.82 -13.00
C PRO A 251 3.04 9.03 -14.11
N PHE A 252 4.19 8.37 -14.00
CA PHE A 252 5.27 8.47 -14.99
C PHE A 252 5.34 7.25 -15.93
N ALA A 253 4.92 6.08 -15.46
CA ALA A 253 5.02 4.83 -16.22
C ALA A 253 4.24 4.87 -17.53
N TYR A 254 3.16 5.65 -17.56
CA TYR A 254 2.24 5.78 -18.71
C TYR A 254 2.46 7.05 -19.53
N LEU A 255 3.53 7.82 -19.26
CA LEU A 255 3.89 8.94 -20.12
C LEU A 255 4.33 8.43 -21.51
N PRO A 256 3.84 9.05 -22.60
CA PRO A 256 4.20 8.63 -23.95
C PRO A 256 5.68 8.92 -24.26
N GLU A 257 6.19 10.06 -23.77
CA GLU A 257 7.57 10.54 -24.00
C GLU A 257 8.13 11.21 -22.74
N GLY A 258 9.46 11.37 -22.69
CA GLY A 258 10.13 12.07 -21.59
C GLY A 258 10.05 11.36 -20.24
N ARG A 259 9.78 10.06 -20.24
CA ARG A 259 9.65 9.27 -19.03
C ARG A 259 10.96 9.13 -18.28
N PRO A 260 11.00 9.47 -16.97
CA PRO A 260 12.19 9.22 -16.14
C PRO A 260 12.53 7.72 -16.08
N LYS A 261 13.79 7.42 -15.75
CA LYS A 261 14.18 6.06 -15.39
C LYS A 261 13.52 5.67 -14.08
N LEU A 262 12.74 4.58 -14.05
CA LEU A 262 12.07 4.07 -12.87
C LEU A 262 12.89 2.94 -12.25
N ILE A 263 13.34 3.10 -11.00
CA ILE A 263 14.25 2.16 -10.32
C ILE A 263 13.60 1.71 -9.01
N GLY A 264 13.14 0.46 -8.97
CA GLY A 264 12.69 -0.20 -7.75
C GLY A 264 13.88 -0.87 -7.05
N VAL A 265 13.98 -0.70 -5.73
CA VAL A 265 15.05 -1.27 -4.91
C VAL A 265 14.44 -2.21 -3.88
N GLU A 266 14.71 -3.50 -4.00
CA GLU A 266 14.31 -4.52 -3.04
C GLU A 266 15.41 -4.76 -1.99
N ALA A 267 15.00 -5.18 -0.79
CA ALA A 267 15.95 -5.47 0.27
C ALA A 267 16.67 -6.81 0.02
N ALA A 268 17.97 -6.76 -0.16
CA ALA A 268 18.82 -7.93 -0.37
C ALA A 268 19.10 -8.71 0.94
N GLY A 269 18.75 -8.16 2.11
CA GLY A 269 18.97 -8.81 3.40
C GLY A 269 20.41 -9.24 3.60
N GLU A 270 20.62 -10.51 3.91
CA GLU A 270 21.96 -11.11 4.06
C GLU A 270 22.54 -11.63 2.73
N GLY A 271 21.91 -11.31 1.61
CA GLY A 271 22.30 -11.73 0.27
C GLY A 271 21.30 -12.70 -0.37
N LEU A 272 21.13 -12.59 -1.69
CA LEU A 272 20.12 -13.36 -2.43
C LEU A 272 20.35 -14.89 -2.34
N SER A 273 21.60 -15.32 -2.23
CA SER A 273 21.96 -16.73 -2.11
C SER A 273 21.67 -17.36 -0.76
N THR A 274 21.40 -16.54 0.27
CA THR A 274 21.15 -17.04 1.64
C THR A 274 19.70 -17.44 1.89
N GLY A 275 18.77 -17.05 0.98
CA GLY A 275 17.34 -17.17 1.21
C GLY A 275 16.77 -16.20 2.27
N ARG A 276 17.63 -15.37 2.90
CA ARG A 276 17.21 -14.36 3.90
C ARG A 276 17.23 -12.96 3.31
N HIS A 277 16.27 -12.69 2.42
CA HIS A 277 16.09 -11.44 1.71
C HIS A 277 14.60 -11.19 1.41
N ALA A 278 14.27 -10.01 0.86
CA ALA A 278 12.90 -9.65 0.45
C ALA A 278 12.78 -9.35 -1.05
N ALA A 279 13.79 -9.72 -1.85
CA ALA A 279 13.83 -9.46 -3.29
C ALA A 279 12.95 -10.47 -4.06
N SER A 280 11.63 -10.34 -3.94
CA SER A 280 10.69 -11.26 -4.57
C SER A 280 10.61 -11.08 -6.09
N ILE A 281 10.76 -9.86 -6.60
CA ILE A 281 10.78 -9.59 -8.05
C ILE A 281 12.11 -10.04 -8.65
N GLY A 282 13.22 -9.72 -7.98
CA GLY A 282 14.57 -10.00 -8.49
C GLY A 282 15.00 -11.47 -8.38
N ALA A 283 14.50 -12.22 -7.39
CA ALA A 283 14.94 -13.59 -7.10
C ALA A 283 13.78 -14.58 -6.87
N GLY A 284 12.52 -14.14 -6.94
CA GLY A 284 11.36 -14.99 -6.70
C GLY A 284 10.83 -15.68 -7.96
N LYS A 285 9.81 -16.50 -7.76
CA LYS A 285 9.06 -17.18 -8.81
C LYS A 285 7.59 -16.75 -8.75
N ARG A 286 6.88 -16.91 -9.86
CA ARG A 286 5.45 -16.59 -9.93
C ARG A 286 4.60 -17.63 -9.21
N GLY A 287 3.57 -17.18 -8.50
CA GLY A 287 2.63 -18.05 -7.82
C GLY A 287 1.43 -17.28 -7.29
N VAL A 288 0.52 -17.99 -6.64
CA VAL A 288 -0.69 -17.42 -6.02
C VAL A 288 -0.49 -17.31 -4.52
N LEU A 289 -0.72 -16.12 -3.99
CA LEU A 289 -0.77 -15.88 -2.55
C LEU A 289 -1.76 -14.75 -2.24
N HIS A 290 -2.50 -14.86 -1.11
CA HIS A 290 -3.41 -13.82 -0.62
C HIS A 290 -4.37 -13.27 -1.69
N GLY A 291 -4.84 -14.16 -2.56
CA GLY A 291 -5.86 -13.84 -3.57
C GLY A 291 -5.36 -13.26 -4.89
N SER A 292 -4.05 -13.19 -5.13
CA SER A 292 -3.51 -12.71 -6.41
C SER A 292 -2.34 -13.56 -6.94
N TYR A 293 -2.12 -13.51 -8.25
CA TYR A 293 -0.96 -14.08 -8.91
C TYR A 293 0.17 -13.06 -8.94
N MET A 294 1.31 -13.39 -8.33
CA MET A 294 2.38 -12.45 -8.05
C MET A 294 3.76 -13.13 -7.98
N TYR A 295 4.83 -12.37 -7.76
CA TYR A 295 6.15 -12.93 -7.43
C TYR A 295 6.24 -13.30 -5.95
N LEU A 296 6.79 -14.47 -5.66
CA LEU A 296 6.91 -15.06 -4.33
C LEU A 296 8.30 -15.64 -4.11
N LEU A 297 8.72 -15.68 -2.86
CA LEU A 297 9.91 -16.41 -2.44
C LEU A 297 9.53 -17.84 -2.04
N TYR A 298 10.36 -18.79 -2.41
CA TYR A 298 10.19 -20.22 -2.11
C TYR A 298 11.47 -20.77 -1.50
N ASP A 299 11.31 -21.72 -0.58
CA ASP A 299 12.42 -22.54 -0.12
C ASP A 299 12.75 -23.68 -1.10
N HIS A 300 13.71 -24.53 -0.72
CA HIS A 300 14.15 -25.67 -1.54
C HIS A 300 13.06 -26.75 -1.72
N ASP A 301 12.11 -26.84 -0.78
CA ASP A 301 10.97 -27.76 -0.83
C ASP A 301 9.77 -27.17 -1.59
N GLY A 302 9.90 -25.94 -2.12
CA GLY A 302 8.83 -25.26 -2.85
C GLY A 302 7.76 -24.65 -1.95
N GLN A 303 8.03 -24.46 -0.65
CA GLN A 303 7.13 -23.77 0.25
C GLN A 303 7.33 -22.26 0.15
N ILE A 304 6.22 -21.51 0.22
CA ILE A 304 6.28 -20.04 0.22
C ILE A 304 6.89 -19.56 1.53
N THR A 305 8.03 -18.90 1.42
CA THR A 305 8.73 -18.29 2.54
C THR A 305 8.30 -16.83 2.76
N PRO A 306 8.31 -16.33 4.02
CA PRO A 306 8.10 -14.92 4.26
C PRO A 306 9.26 -14.10 3.69
N ALA A 307 8.95 -12.91 3.15
CA ALA A 307 9.98 -11.95 2.76
C ALA A 307 10.59 -11.32 4.01
N HIS A 308 11.91 -11.33 4.09
CA HIS A 308 12.65 -10.69 5.17
C HIS A 308 13.04 -9.26 4.76
N SER A 309 12.38 -8.28 5.34
CA SER A 309 12.65 -6.86 5.09
C SER A 309 13.18 -6.17 6.34
#